data_10b318a9d713f99890a22ed7fdfc4027
#
_entry.id   10b318a9d713f99890a22ed7fdfc4027
#
_cell.length_a   1.000
_cell.length_b   1.000
_cell.length_c   1.000
_cell.angle_alpha   90.00
_cell.angle_beta   90.00
_cell.angle_gamma   90.00
#
_symmetry.space_group_name_H-M   'P 1'
#
loop_
_entity.id
_entity.type
_entity.pdbx_description
1 polymer ?
#
loop_
_entity_poly.entity_id
_entity_poly.type
_entity_poly.pdbx_seq_one_letter_code
_entity_poly.pdbx_strand_id
1 'polypeptide(L)'
;MLALAFAAPFPALADEFSACLERLRAQAVRRGVSQATFDAYAARLEPELSVLELLDVQPEFSTPIWDYLAGLVDEERVEDGRAMLERWRNVLQKVEERYGVDPATVVAVWGVESNYGRSLGSRPLLVSLGTLACMGRRQAYFRGEFLDTLKIIDEGHIPPERLTGSWAGAFGQTQFMPSTFLRLAVDFDGDGRRDLVDSAPDALASTANFLRQGGWRSGESWGFEVSLPAGFDTSLAGRRNRRAMSSWIARGVKLADGGALPASGPDRALLLPAGAAGPAFLVGRNFNVIYAYNAAESYALAIAHLSDRLRGGGEFRVSWPTDDPGLSRAGRRELQKLLIACGHDIGEADGMIGERTRKAIAKEQTALGRKADGRASQRLLEALRAAGGVSAGEARRKPES
;
A
#
# COMPACT_ATOMS: atom_id res chain seq x y z
N MET A 1 -34.92 -4.62 -25.74
CA MET A 1 -35.36 -4.91 -24.38
C MET A 1 -34.49 -4.10 -23.44
N LEU A 2 -35.01 -2.97 -22.94
CA LEU A 2 -34.37 -2.14 -21.92
C LEU A 2 -34.60 -2.82 -20.54
N ALA A 3 -33.54 -3.27 -19.90
CA ALA A 3 -33.61 -3.70 -18.51
C ALA A 3 -33.69 -2.45 -17.62
N LEU A 4 -34.87 -2.16 -17.08
CA LEU A 4 -35.07 -1.19 -16.00
C LEU A 4 -34.44 -1.79 -14.73
N ALA A 5 -33.30 -1.28 -14.32
CA ALA A 5 -32.77 -1.50 -12.99
C ALA A 5 -33.66 -0.75 -12.00
N PHE A 6 -34.52 -1.43 -11.27
CA PHE A 6 -35.23 -0.89 -10.13
C PHE A 6 -34.21 -0.62 -9.00
N ALA A 7 -33.84 0.63 -8.79
CA ALA A 7 -33.19 1.02 -7.55
C ALA A 7 -34.22 0.81 -6.40
N ALA A 8 -33.92 -0.09 -5.47
CA ALA A 8 -34.74 -0.27 -4.28
C ALA A 8 -34.83 1.06 -3.49
N PRO A 9 -35.99 1.40 -2.90
CA PRO A 9 -36.08 2.63 -2.13
C PRO A 9 -35.20 2.58 -0.88
N PHE A 10 -34.56 3.67 -0.53
CA PHE A 10 -33.62 3.85 0.59
C PHE A 10 -34.06 3.19 1.92
N PRO A 11 -35.34 3.22 2.35
CA PRO A 11 -35.79 2.53 3.57
C PRO A 11 -35.63 1.01 3.53
N ALA A 12 -35.82 0.38 2.39
CA ALA A 12 -35.68 -1.09 2.27
C ALA A 12 -34.23 -1.55 2.45
N LEU A 13 -33.24 -0.75 2.01
CA LEU A 13 -31.81 -1.05 2.20
C LEU A 13 -31.38 -0.92 3.68
N ALA A 14 -31.91 0.06 4.39
CA ALA A 14 -31.63 0.25 5.82
C ALA A 14 -32.22 -0.91 6.67
N ASP A 15 -33.43 -1.36 6.35
CA ASP A 15 -34.08 -2.49 7.02
C ASP A 15 -33.32 -3.81 6.77
N GLU A 16 -32.87 -4.04 5.52
CA GLU A 16 -32.05 -5.20 5.17
C GLU A 16 -30.70 -5.19 5.88
N PHE A 17 -30.05 -4.03 5.99
CA PHE A 17 -28.79 -3.85 6.70
C PHE A 17 -28.97 -4.12 8.20
N SER A 18 -29.99 -3.54 8.84
CA SER A 18 -30.31 -3.79 10.24
C SER A 18 -30.60 -5.27 10.52
N ALA A 19 -31.40 -5.93 9.68
CA ALA A 19 -31.65 -7.36 9.79
C ALA A 19 -30.37 -8.21 9.63
N CYS A 20 -29.43 -7.76 8.80
CA CYS A 20 -28.12 -8.41 8.68
C CYS A 20 -27.32 -8.25 9.97
N LEU A 21 -27.22 -7.04 10.55
CA LEU A 21 -26.53 -6.79 11.81
C LEU A 21 -27.08 -7.66 12.95
N GLU A 22 -28.40 -7.81 13.05
CA GLU A 22 -29.01 -8.69 14.06
C GLU A 22 -28.60 -10.16 13.88
N ARG A 23 -28.47 -10.65 12.65
CA ARG A 23 -27.93 -11.99 12.41
C ARG A 23 -26.45 -12.11 12.81
N LEU A 24 -25.67 -11.03 12.72
CA LEU A 24 -24.27 -10.99 13.16
C LEU A 24 -24.13 -10.94 14.69
N ARG A 25 -25.09 -10.42 15.41
CA ARG A 25 -25.13 -10.39 16.89
C ARG A 25 -24.88 -11.77 17.49
N ALA A 26 -25.64 -12.77 17.05
CA ALA A 26 -25.47 -14.13 17.55
C ALA A 26 -24.10 -14.73 17.20
N GLN A 27 -23.50 -14.30 16.08
CA GLN A 27 -22.15 -14.73 15.71
C GLN A 27 -21.07 -14.04 16.55
N ALA A 28 -21.25 -12.74 16.86
CA ALA A 28 -20.37 -11.98 17.74
C ALA A 28 -20.26 -12.62 19.14
N VAL A 29 -21.44 -12.91 19.73
CA VAL A 29 -21.50 -13.59 21.05
C VAL A 29 -20.79 -14.95 21.02
N ARG A 30 -21.00 -15.76 19.96
CA ARG A 30 -20.29 -17.05 19.84
C ARG A 30 -18.76 -16.91 19.69
N ARG A 31 -18.27 -15.76 19.22
CA ARG A 31 -16.85 -15.42 19.15
C ARG A 31 -16.32 -14.76 20.43
N GLY A 32 -17.15 -14.66 21.48
CA GLY A 32 -16.78 -14.10 22.77
C GLY A 32 -16.79 -12.56 22.80
N VAL A 33 -17.52 -11.90 21.90
CA VAL A 33 -17.83 -10.47 22.01
C VAL A 33 -19.01 -10.31 22.96
N SER A 34 -18.94 -9.38 23.92
CA SER A 34 -20.04 -9.12 24.85
C SER A 34 -21.25 -8.52 24.11
N GLN A 35 -22.46 -8.81 24.60
CA GLN A 35 -23.67 -8.19 24.09
C GLN A 35 -23.61 -6.66 24.24
N ALA A 36 -23.06 -6.18 25.35
CA ALA A 36 -22.90 -4.75 25.61
C ALA A 36 -22.04 -4.05 24.53
N THR A 37 -20.93 -4.66 24.13
CA THR A 37 -20.07 -4.12 23.04
C THR A 37 -20.83 -4.10 21.71
N PHE A 38 -21.56 -5.17 21.38
CA PHE A 38 -22.35 -5.19 20.16
C PHE A 38 -23.45 -4.10 20.16
N ASP A 39 -24.18 -3.97 21.28
CA ASP A 39 -25.26 -3.00 21.41
C ASP A 39 -24.76 -1.55 21.35
N ALA A 40 -23.60 -1.31 21.94
CA ALA A 40 -23.00 0.02 21.96
C ALA A 40 -22.47 0.46 20.58
N TYR A 41 -21.85 -0.46 19.81
CA TYR A 41 -21.05 -0.08 18.66
C TYR A 41 -21.51 -0.66 17.31
N ALA A 42 -22.38 -1.66 17.30
CA ALA A 42 -22.81 -2.31 16.06
C ALA A 42 -24.32 -2.23 15.78
N ALA A 43 -25.16 -2.24 16.81
CA ALA A 43 -26.61 -2.39 16.66
C ALA A 43 -27.30 -1.27 15.87
N ARG A 44 -26.69 -0.08 15.83
CA ARG A 44 -27.28 1.13 15.19
C ARG A 44 -26.41 1.69 14.08
N LEU A 45 -25.53 0.89 13.49
CA LEU A 45 -24.73 1.33 12.36
C LEU A 45 -25.63 1.61 11.15
N GLU A 46 -25.24 2.60 10.38
CA GLU A 46 -25.79 2.89 9.05
C GLU A 46 -24.79 2.47 7.96
N PRO A 47 -25.24 1.97 6.80
CA PRO A 47 -24.36 1.52 5.76
C PRO A 47 -23.68 2.70 5.03
N GLU A 48 -22.40 2.58 4.74
CA GLU A 48 -21.62 3.51 3.92
C GLU A 48 -21.48 2.93 2.49
N LEU A 49 -22.43 3.25 1.62
CA LEU A 49 -22.52 2.65 0.29
C LEU A 49 -21.32 2.95 -0.62
N SER A 50 -20.59 4.04 -0.37
CA SER A 50 -19.41 4.40 -1.18
C SER A 50 -18.29 3.36 -1.10
N VAL A 51 -18.25 2.51 -0.07
CA VAL A 51 -17.25 1.44 0.02
C VAL A 51 -17.50 0.32 -0.98
N LEU A 52 -18.74 0.15 -1.46
CA LEU A 52 -19.09 -0.86 -2.45
C LEU A 52 -18.52 -0.55 -3.82
N GLU A 53 -18.39 0.73 -4.17
CA GLU A 53 -17.80 1.22 -5.43
C GLU A 53 -16.29 0.96 -5.49
N LEU A 54 -15.63 0.85 -4.33
CA LEU A 54 -14.19 0.65 -4.21
C LEU A 54 -13.76 -0.82 -4.34
N LEU A 55 -14.71 -1.77 -4.33
CA LEU A 55 -14.42 -3.21 -4.41
C LEU A 55 -13.65 -3.64 -5.67
N ASP A 56 -13.72 -2.85 -6.74
CA ASP A 56 -13.05 -3.11 -8.01
C ASP A 56 -11.76 -2.28 -8.21
N VAL A 57 -11.42 -1.43 -7.23
CA VAL A 57 -10.26 -0.53 -7.32
C VAL A 57 -9.08 -1.13 -6.56
N GLN A 58 -8.14 -1.72 -7.29
CA GLN A 58 -6.90 -2.31 -6.75
C GLN A 58 -5.68 -1.74 -7.49
N PRO A 59 -5.13 -0.60 -7.05
CA PRO A 59 -4.04 0.10 -7.74
C PRO A 59 -2.79 -0.76 -7.93
N GLU A 60 -2.46 -1.63 -6.99
CA GLU A 60 -1.29 -2.51 -6.99
C GLU A 60 -1.27 -3.51 -8.16
N PHE A 61 -2.42 -3.77 -8.80
CA PHE A 61 -2.53 -4.66 -9.96
C PHE A 61 -2.76 -3.91 -11.29
N SER A 62 -3.18 -2.65 -11.23
CA SER A 62 -3.53 -1.86 -12.42
C SER A 62 -2.50 -0.76 -12.73
N THR A 63 -1.75 -0.30 -11.72
CA THR A 63 -0.74 0.75 -11.89
C THR A 63 0.56 0.14 -12.46
N PRO A 64 1.15 0.71 -13.52
CA PRO A 64 2.47 0.30 -13.98
C PRO A 64 3.49 0.32 -12.84
N ILE A 65 4.38 -0.68 -12.81
CA ILE A 65 5.30 -0.84 -11.67
C ILE A 65 6.20 0.38 -11.43
N TRP A 66 6.64 1.05 -12.49
CA TRP A 66 7.45 2.26 -12.38
C TRP A 66 6.71 3.44 -11.75
N ASP A 67 5.39 3.57 -11.99
CA ASP A 67 4.54 4.58 -11.35
C ASP A 67 4.29 4.23 -9.88
N TYR A 68 4.10 2.94 -9.61
CA TYR A 68 3.90 2.43 -8.26
C TYR A 68 5.13 2.70 -7.39
N LEU A 69 6.31 2.37 -7.91
CA LEU A 69 7.59 2.62 -7.23
C LEU A 69 7.88 4.11 -7.07
N ALA A 70 7.70 4.92 -8.13
CA ALA A 70 7.91 6.37 -8.06
C ALA A 70 7.07 7.06 -6.97
N GLY A 71 5.90 6.50 -6.67
CA GLY A 71 5.02 7.02 -5.61
C GLY A 71 5.34 6.53 -4.20
N LEU A 72 6.08 5.43 -4.07
CA LEU A 72 6.34 4.77 -2.79
C LEU A 72 7.82 4.74 -2.39
N VAL A 73 8.74 4.97 -3.32
CA VAL A 73 10.19 4.97 -3.08
C VAL A 73 10.77 6.24 -3.68
N ASP A 74 10.41 7.38 -3.11
CA ASP A 74 10.97 8.68 -3.46
C ASP A 74 11.96 9.17 -2.39
N GLU A 75 12.77 10.18 -2.73
CA GLU A 75 13.82 10.68 -1.84
C GLU A 75 13.27 11.20 -0.52
N GLU A 76 12.13 11.89 -0.53
CA GLU A 76 11.47 12.39 0.67
C GLU A 76 11.09 11.23 1.63
N ARG A 77 10.59 10.10 1.08
CA ARG A 77 10.28 8.91 1.89
C ARG A 77 11.54 8.23 2.42
N VAL A 78 12.61 8.24 1.66
CA VAL A 78 13.92 7.71 2.10
C VAL A 78 14.48 8.55 3.24
N GLU A 79 14.46 9.88 3.12
CA GLU A 79 14.90 10.79 4.18
C GLU A 79 14.06 10.66 5.46
N ASP A 80 12.74 10.66 5.32
CA ASP A 80 11.81 10.41 6.42
C ASP A 80 12.10 9.05 7.10
N GLY A 81 12.32 8.00 6.31
CA GLY A 81 12.59 6.66 6.84
C GLY A 81 13.91 6.57 7.58
N ARG A 82 14.97 7.24 7.09
CA ARG A 82 16.25 7.35 7.81
C ARG A 82 16.09 8.08 9.13
N ALA A 83 15.30 9.15 9.15
CA ALA A 83 14.96 9.83 10.40
C ALA A 83 14.19 8.95 11.38
N MET A 84 13.29 8.06 10.88
CA MET A 84 12.56 7.11 11.71
C MET A 84 13.48 5.99 12.24
N LEU A 85 14.43 5.48 11.44
CA LEU A 85 15.46 4.54 11.90
C LEU A 85 16.26 5.10 13.07
N GLU A 86 16.64 6.37 12.98
CA GLU A 86 17.36 7.04 14.07
C GLU A 86 16.49 7.26 15.29
N ARG A 87 15.28 7.83 15.10
CA ARG A 87 14.35 8.14 16.20
C ARG A 87 13.98 6.91 17.02
N TRP A 88 13.78 5.75 16.35
CA TRP A 88 13.31 4.52 16.97
C TRP A 88 14.43 3.48 17.16
N ARG A 89 15.70 3.88 17.05
CA ARG A 89 16.86 2.98 17.09
C ARG A 89 16.80 1.96 18.22
N ASN A 90 16.55 2.40 19.44
CA ASN A 90 16.54 1.52 20.63
C ASN A 90 15.38 0.51 20.61
N VAL A 91 14.22 0.92 20.09
CA VAL A 91 13.07 0.03 19.91
C VAL A 91 13.36 -0.98 18.81
N LEU A 92 13.83 -0.50 17.66
CA LEU A 92 14.14 -1.34 16.49
C LEU A 92 15.23 -2.37 16.80
N GLN A 93 16.25 -2.02 17.59
CA GLN A 93 17.27 -2.98 18.04
C GLN A 93 16.64 -4.12 18.85
N LYS A 94 15.79 -3.82 19.82
CA LYS A 94 15.08 -4.84 20.61
C LYS A 94 14.12 -5.68 19.76
N VAL A 95 13.48 -5.06 18.75
CA VAL A 95 12.62 -5.75 17.78
C VAL A 95 13.46 -6.71 16.92
N GLU A 96 14.61 -6.30 16.44
CA GLU A 96 15.54 -7.16 15.68
C GLU A 96 16.04 -8.32 16.52
N GLU A 97 16.48 -8.06 17.75
CA GLU A 97 16.91 -9.09 18.71
C GLU A 97 15.80 -10.15 18.96
N ARG A 98 14.55 -9.71 19.08
CA ARG A 98 13.42 -10.60 19.38
C ARG A 98 12.88 -11.36 18.16
N TYR A 99 12.82 -10.71 17.01
CA TYR A 99 12.14 -11.26 15.81
C TYR A 99 13.10 -11.63 14.68
N GLY A 100 14.34 -11.18 14.73
CA GLY A 100 15.35 -11.45 13.70
C GLY A 100 15.08 -10.76 12.36
N VAL A 101 14.27 -9.70 12.37
CA VAL A 101 13.96 -8.89 11.18
C VAL A 101 14.73 -7.59 11.25
N ASP A 102 15.44 -7.26 10.19
CA ASP A 102 16.28 -6.06 10.19
C ASP A 102 15.44 -4.77 10.24
N PRO A 103 15.95 -3.72 10.94
CA PRO A 103 15.26 -2.46 11.14
C PRO A 103 14.82 -1.76 9.86
N ALA A 104 15.64 -1.79 8.81
CA ALA A 104 15.33 -1.08 7.57
C ALA A 104 14.13 -1.71 6.85
N THR A 105 13.96 -3.04 6.91
CA THR A 105 12.76 -3.71 6.36
C THR A 105 11.51 -3.36 7.16
N VAL A 106 11.58 -3.37 8.50
CA VAL A 106 10.45 -2.99 9.35
C VAL A 106 10.00 -1.55 9.08
N VAL A 107 10.95 -0.63 9.01
CA VAL A 107 10.67 0.80 8.71
C VAL A 107 10.19 0.99 7.28
N ALA A 108 10.68 0.21 6.29
CA ALA A 108 10.19 0.26 4.92
C ALA A 108 8.72 -0.17 4.81
N VAL A 109 8.30 -1.23 5.52
CA VAL A 109 6.88 -1.61 5.63
C VAL A 109 6.07 -0.45 6.20
N TRP A 110 6.49 0.11 7.34
CA TRP A 110 5.84 1.25 7.97
C TRP A 110 5.70 2.46 7.04
N GLY A 111 6.76 2.75 6.28
CA GLY A 111 6.77 3.82 5.29
C GLY A 111 5.77 3.60 4.15
N VAL A 112 5.70 2.39 3.61
CA VAL A 112 4.79 2.04 2.50
C VAL A 112 3.33 2.01 2.98
N GLU A 113 3.07 1.44 4.16
CA GLU A 113 1.71 1.24 4.68
C GLU A 113 1.03 2.54 5.12
N SER A 114 1.74 3.37 5.87
CA SER A 114 1.11 4.53 6.50
C SER A 114 1.91 5.82 6.44
N ASN A 115 2.94 5.88 5.57
CA ASN A 115 3.85 7.02 5.55
C ASN A 115 4.41 7.33 6.95
N TYR A 116 4.90 6.30 7.63
CA TYR A 116 5.44 6.38 8.99
C TYR A 116 4.40 6.88 10.02
N GLY A 117 3.18 6.38 9.94
CA GLY A 117 2.08 6.72 10.83
C GLY A 117 1.35 8.03 10.52
N ARG A 118 1.70 8.73 9.43
CA ARG A 118 1.05 9.99 9.05
C ARG A 118 -0.25 9.81 8.27
N SER A 119 -0.52 8.61 7.75
CA SER A 119 -1.69 8.30 6.90
C SER A 119 -2.28 6.95 7.29
N LEU A 120 -3.23 6.97 8.22
CA LEU A 120 -3.82 5.76 8.79
C LEU A 120 -5.14 5.35 8.11
N GLY A 121 -5.68 6.20 7.23
CA GLY A 121 -7.04 6.12 6.75
C GLY A 121 -8.03 6.82 7.70
N SER A 122 -9.21 7.14 7.18
CA SER A 122 -10.20 7.98 7.89
C SER A 122 -11.57 7.35 8.01
N ARG A 123 -11.81 6.17 7.44
CA ARG A 123 -13.12 5.52 7.46
C ARG A 123 -13.30 4.73 8.74
N PRO A 124 -14.42 4.89 9.48
CA PRO A 124 -14.72 4.05 10.64
C PRO A 124 -14.78 2.57 10.23
N LEU A 125 -13.99 1.71 10.87
CA LEU A 125 -13.87 0.30 10.49
C LEU A 125 -15.20 -0.43 10.57
N LEU A 126 -15.93 -0.26 11.67
CA LEU A 126 -17.21 -0.94 11.88
C LEU A 126 -18.22 -0.60 10.80
N VAL A 127 -18.27 0.67 10.35
CA VAL A 127 -19.18 1.10 9.29
C VAL A 127 -18.79 0.46 7.96
N SER A 128 -17.52 0.59 7.58
CA SER A 128 -16.99 0.03 6.32
C SER A 128 -17.15 -1.49 6.26
N LEU A 129 -16.69 -2.19 7.31
CA LEU A 129 -16.74 -3.65 7.37
C LEU A 129 -18.16 -4.18 7.53
N GLY A 130 -19.03 -3.50 8.30
CA GLY A 130 -20.45 -3.83 8.43
C GLY A 130 -21.16 -3.74 7.07
N THR A 131 -20.92 -2.66 6.32
CA THR A 131 -21.47 -2.49 4.97
C THR A 131 -20.99 -3.61 4.03
N LEU A 132 -19.70 -3.90 4.00
CA LEU A 132 -19.14 -4.96 3.17
C LEU A 132 -19.60 -6.35 3.59
N ALA A 133 -19.80 -6.59 4.88
CA ALA A 133 -20.28 -7.85 5.45
C ALA A 133 -21.73 -8.17 5.07
N CYS A 134 -22.55 -7.13 4.96
CA CYS A 134 -23.98 -7.27 4.72
C CYS A 134 -24.38 -7.06 3.25
N MET A 135 -23.69 -6.16 2.53
CA MET A 135 -24.13 -5.68 1.21
C MET A 135 -23.07 -5.89 0.12
N GLY A 136 -21.77 -6.12 0.48
CA GLY A 136 -20.67 -6.25 -0.45
C GLY A 136 -20.53 -7.63 -1.09
N ARG A 137 -19.53 -7.77 -1.95
CA ARG A 137 -19.03 -9.08 -2.40
C ARG A 137 -18.08 -9.65 -1.33
N ARG A 138 -17.84 -10.96 -1.32
CA ARG A 138 -17.00 -11.64 -0.32
C ARG A 138 -17.50 -11.45 1.12
N GLN A 139 -18.81 -11.41 1.32
CA GLN A 139 -19.45 -11.16 2.62
C GLN A 139 -18.90 -12.04 3.74
N ALA A 140 -18.63 -13.31 3.48
CA ALA A 140 -18.10 -14.23 4.51
C ALA A 140 -16.75 -13.77 5.08
N TYR A 141 -15.87 -13.24 4.22
CA TYR A 141 -14.60 -12.66 4.63
C TYR A 141 -14.81 -11.39 5.48
N PHE A 142 -15.57 -10.42 4.96
CA PHE A 142 -15.78 -9.16 5.67
C PHE A 142 -16.60 -9.31 6.95
N ARG A 143 -17.47 -10.34 7.05
CA ARG A 143 -18.12 -10.72 8.31
C ARG A 143 -17.09 -11.14 9.36
N GLY A 144 -16.08 -11.91 8.97
CA GLY A 144 -14.97 -12.25 9.85
C GLY A 144 -14.28 -11.01 10.39
N GLU A 145 -13.86 -10.11 9.50
CA GLU A 145 -13.14 -8.90 9.86
C GLU A 145 -13.99 -7.94 10.74
N PHE A 146 -15.30 -7.82 10.46
CA PHE A 146 -16.23 -7.05 11.28
C PHE A 146 -16.32 -7.58 12.72
N LEU A 147 -16.47 -8.90 12.87
CA LEU A 147 -16.57 -9.54 14.18
C LEU A 147 -15.24 -9.45 14.95
N ASP A 148 -14.12 -9.56 14.24
CA ASP A 148 -12.79 -9.40 14.82
C ASP A 148 -12.52 -7.94 15.24
N THR A 149 -13.09 -6.94 14.54
CA THR A 149 -13.06 -5.53 14.98
C THR A 149 -13.80 -5.33 16.30
N LEU A 150 -15.00 -5.93 16.43
CA LEU A 150 -15.75 -5.89 17.70
C LEU A 150 -14.98 -6.56 18.83
N LYS A 151 -14.26 -7.64 18.52
CA LYS A 151 -13.40 -8.34 19.50
C LYS A 151 -12.24 -7.46 19.98
N ILE A 152 -11.60 -6.70 19.10
CA ILE A 152 -10.54 -5.73 19.45
C ILE A 152 -11.09 -4.67 20.43
N ILE A 153 -12.31 -4.19 20.19
CA ILE A 153 -12.98 -3.22 21.08
C ILE A 153 -13.30 -3.86 22.43
N ASP A 154 -13.89 -5.04 22.41
CA ASP A 154 -14.33 -5.77 23.61
C ASP A 154 -13.15 -6.14 24.54
N GLU A 155 -11.98 -6.44 23.95
CA GLU A 155 -10.73 -6.68 24.68
C GLU A 155 -10.05 -5.38 25.16
N GLY A 156 -10.55 -4.20 24.77
CA GLY A 156 -10.03 -2.91 25.24
C GLY A 156 -8.68 -2.50 24.66
N HIS A 157 -8.27 -3.10 23.54
CA HIS A 157 -6.96 -2.80 22.94
C HIS A 157 -6.89 -1.41 22.32
N ILE A 158 -7.90 -1.04 21.55
CA ILE A 158 -7.97 0.25 20.84
C ILE A 158 -9.36 0.86 21.06
N PRO A 159 -9.46 2.14 21.46
CA PRO A 159 -10.73 2.83 21.60
C PRO A 159 -11.52 2.83 20.27
N PRO A 160 -12.84 2.61 20.29
CA PRO A 160 -13.67 2.50 19.07
C PRO A 160 -13.54 3.71 18.12
N GLU A 161 -13.46 4.91 18.68
CA GLU A 161 -13.28 6.17 17.94
C GLU A 161 -11.93 6.28 17.23
N ARG A 162 -10.93 5.49 17.66
CA ARG A 162 -9.61 5.40 17.03
C ARG A 162 -9.53 4.33 15.95
N LEU A 163 -10.53 3.45 15.85
CA LEU A 163 -10.58 2.40 14.84
C LEU A 163 -11.07 2.94 13.50
N THR A 164 -10.21 3.75 12.89
CA THR A 164 -10.35 4.22 11.50
C THR A 164 -9.28 3.61 10.63
N GLY A 165 -9.55 3.50 9.32
CA GLY A 165 -8.61 2.88 8.39
C GLY A 165 -9.02 3.01 6.93
N SER A 166 -8.63 2.01 6.14
CA SER A 166 -8.99 1.91 4.73
C SER A 166 -10.47 1.51 4.54
N TRP A 167 -10.97 1.67 3.33
CA TRP A 167 -12.32 1.23 2.96
C TRP A 167 -12.53 -0.28 3.16
N ALA A 168 -11.48 -1.08 3.08
CA ALA A 168 -11.53 -2.54 3.22
C ALA A 168 -11.24 -3.04 4.64
N GLY A 169 -10.98 -2.13 5.61
CA GLY A 169 -10.80 -2.46 7.02
C GLY A 169 -9.34 -2.64 7.46
N ALA A 170 -8.34 -2.38 6.61
CA ALA A 170 -6.95 -2.29 7.04
C ALA A 170 -6.75 -1.02 7.88
N PHE A 171 -6.06 -1.12 9.03
CA PHE A 171 -5.97 -0.03 9.99
C PHE A 171 -4.63 0.06 10.73
N GLY A 172 -4.44 1.20 11.39
CA GLY A 172 -3.26 1.49 12.18
C GLY A 172 -2.01 1.75 11.33
N GLN A 173 -0.89 1.91 11.99
CA GLN A 173 0.38 2.27 11.37
C GLN A 173 0.93 1.17 10.43
N THR A 174 0.52 -0.07 10.64
CA THR A 174 0.92 -1.25 9.88
C THR A 174 -0.14 -1.74 8.89
N GLN A 175 -1.29 -1.08 8.83
CA GLN A 175 -2.43 -1.43 7.97
C GLN A 175 -2.82 -2.93 8.08
N PHE A 176 -2.87 -3.46 9.30
CA PHE A 176 -3.35 -4.81 9.54
C PHE A 176 -4.87 -4.90 9.35
N MET A 177 -5.31 -6.04 8.82
CA MET A 177 -6.71 -6.44 8.94
C MET A 177 -7.02 -6.85 10.39
N PRO A 178 -8.25 -6.68 10.89
CA PRO A 178 -8.63 -7.06 12.25
C PRO A 178 -8.25 -8.49 12.64
N SER A 179 -8.46 -9.45 11.74
CA SER A 179 -8.04 -10.85 11.94
C SER A 179 -6.52 -11.00 12.07
N THR A 180 -5.75 -10.22 11.34
CA THR A 180 -4.29 -10.20 11.44
C THR A 180 -3.85 -9.57 12.75
N PHE A 181 -4.52 -8.49 13.18
CA PHE A 181 -4.30 -7.87 14.50
C PHE A 181 -4.47 -8.89 15.62
N LEU A 182 -5.62 -9.57 15.71
CA LEU A 182 -5.88 -10.55 16.77
C LEU A 182 -4.83 -11.66 16.83
N ARG A 183 -4.33 -12.06 15.69
CA ARG A 183 -3.34 -13.14 15.57
C ARG A 183 -1.91 -12.72 15.82
N LEU A 184 -1.50 -11.52 15.38
CA LEU A 184 -0.09 -11.13 15.24
C LEU A 184 0.30 -9.82 15.91
N ALA A 185 -0.64 -8.96 16.30
CA ALA A 185 -0.31 -7.76 17.03
C ALA A 185 0.26 -8.11 18.41
N VAL A 186 1.25 -7.35 18.84
CA VAL A 186 1.96 -7.54 20.11
C VAL A 186 1.95 -6.25 20.93
N ASP A 187 1.81 -6.38 22.22
CA ASP A 187 2.11 -5.35 23.21
C ASP A 187 3.63 -5.37 23.44
N PHE A 188 4.33 -4.40 22.90
CA PHE A 188 5.79 -4.36 22.94
C PHE A 188 6.31 -3.35 23.96
N ASP A 189 5.57 -2.29 24.24
CA ASP A 189 5.90 -1.30 25.26
C ASP A 189 5.46 -1.73 26.66
N GLY A 190 4.61 -2.76 26.77
CA GLY A 190 4.24 -3.42 28.03
C GLY A 190 3.15 -2.68 28.79
N ASP A 191 2.33 -1.86 28.11
CA ASP A 191 1.22 -1.11 28.73
C ASP A 191 -0.05 -1.96 28.96
N GLY A 192 -0.06 -3.22 28.53
CA GLY A 192 -1.18 -4.16 28.61
C GLY A 192 -2.11 -4.11 27.39
N ARG A 193 -1.85 -3.31 26.38
CA ARG A 193 -2.63 -3.19 25.15
C ARG A 193 -1.77 -3.48 23.94
N ARG A 194 -2.41 -3.92 22.88
CA ARG A 194 -1.79 -4.03 21.54
C ARG A 194 -2.29 -2.86 20.71
N ASP A 195 -1.54 -1.77 20.65
CA ASP A 195 -1.98 -0.53 20.01
C ASP A 195 -1.19 -0.24 18.73
N LEU A 196 -1.76 -0.60 17.58
CA LEU A 196 -1.17 -0.29 16.27
C LEU A 196 -1.51 1.10 15.75
N VAL A 197 -2.32 1.87 16.48
CA VAL A 197 -2.74 3.21 16.07
C VAL A 197 -1.84 4.27 16.70
N ASP A 198 -1.69 4.24 18.02
CA ASP A 198 -1.00 5.28 18.77
C ASP A 198 0.38 4.83 19.31
N SER A 199 0.67 3.51 19.42
CA SER A 199 1.96 2.99 19.81
C SER A 199 2.83 2.59 18.60
N ALA A 200 3.84 3.40 18.28
CA ALA A 200 4.84 3.03 17.27
C ALA A 200 5.67 1.79 17.67
N PRO A 201 6.07 1.58 18.95
CA PRO A 201 6.73 0.35 19.37
C PRO A 201 5.91 -0.91 19.06
N ASP A 202 4.61 -0.92 19.35
CA ASP A 202 3.72 -2.04 19.04
C ASP A 202 3.59 -2.28 17.56
N ALA A 203 3.43 -1.20 16.79
CA ALA A 203 3.33 -1.26 15.34
C ALA A 203 4.60 -1.87 14.72
N LEU A 204 5.78 -1.39 15.09
CA LEU A 204 7.07 -1.88 14.59
C LEU A 204 7.29 -3.36 14.97
N ALA A 205 7.02 -3.72 16.23
CA ALA A 205 7.17 -5.09 16.70
C ALA A 205 6.14 -6.04 16.06
N SER A 206 4.91 -5.59 15.85
CA SER A 206 3.86 -6.37 15.18
C SER A 206 4.20 -6.61 13.71
N THR A 207 4.76 -5.61 13.01
CA THR A 207 5.31 -5.78 11.66
C THR A 207 6.39 -6.86 11.63
N ALA A 208 7.36 -6.78 12.54
CA ALA A 208 8.44 -7.76 12.62
C ALA A 208 7.91 -9.17 12.97
N ASN A 209 6.93 -9.26 13.89
CA ASN A 209 6.27 -10.52 14.20
C ASN A 209 5.56 -11.13 12.99
N PHE A 210 4.84 -10.31 12.20
CA PHE A 210 4.22 -10.76 10.95
C PHE A 210 5.26 -11.37 9.99
N LEU A 211 6.36 -10.67 9.75
CA LEU A 211 7.42 -11.14 8.86
C LEU A 211 8.08 -12.42 9.39
N ARG A 212 8.36 -12.50 10.70
CA ARG A 212 8.90 -13.71 11.33
C ARG A 212 7.96 -14.90 11.18
N GLN A 213 6.67 -14.73 11.47
CA GLN A 213 5.67 -15.80 11.34
C GLN A 213 5.47 -16.21 9.87
N GLY A 214 5.66 -15.29 8.93
CA GLY A 214 5.73 -15.56 7.49
C GLY A 214 6.97 -16.35 7.05
N GLY A 215 7.91 -16.61 7.96
CA GLY A 215 9.13 -17.38 7.74
C GLY A 215 10.32 -16.54 7.27
N TRP A 216 10.43 -15.30 7.74
CA TRP A 216 11.62 -14.46 7.56
C TRP A 216 12.88 -15.20 7.98
N ARG A 217 13.94 -15.02 7.19
CA ARG A 217 15.27 -15.56 7.46
C ARG A 217 16.22 -14.41 7.79
N SER A 218 16.63 -14.36 9.06
CA SER A 218 17.61 -13.38 9.52
C SER A 218 18.92 -13.51 8.73
N GLY A 219 19.52 -12.38 8.36
CA GLY A 219 20.77 -12.34 7.58
C GLY A 219 20.64 -12.68 6.09
N GLU A 220 19.45 -13.13 5.60
CA GLU A 220 19.23 -13.31 4.18
C GLU A 220 18.67 -12.01 3.54
N SER A 221 19.24 -11.60 2.39
CA SER A 221 18.66 -10.51 1.60
C SER A 221 17.34 -10.94 0.95
N TRP A 222 16.46 -9.97 0.67
CA TRP A 222 15.27 -10.21 -0.14
C TRP A 222 15.62 -10.67 -1.57
N GLY A 223 16.68 -10.12 -2.12
CA GLY A 223 17.15 -10.34 -3.49
C GLY A 223 18.16 -9.29 -3.91
N PHE A 224 18.39 -9.19 -5.20
CA PHE A 224 19.22 -8.16 -5.82
C PHE A 224 18.91 -8.03 -7.31
N GLU A 225 19.20 -6.86 -7.86
CA GLU A 225 19.06 -6.56 -9.28
C GLU A 225 20.16 -7.29 -10.07
N VAL A 226 19.79 -7.82 -11.23
CA VAL A 226 20.70 -8.59 -12.11
C VAL A 226 20.60 -8.15 -13.56
N SER A 227 21.67 -8.39 -14.31
CA SER A 227 21.71 -8.31 -15.76
C SER A 227 21.59 -9.71 -16.38
N LEU A 228 20.80 -9.80 -17.43
CA LEU A 228 20.60 -11.03 -18.20
C LEU A 228 21.40 -10.95 -19.51
N PRO A 229 22.01 -12.04 -19.97
CA PRO A 229 22.67 -12.05 -21.26
C PRO A 229 21.69 -11.93 -22.43
N ALA A 230 22.16 -11.51 -23.58
CA ALA A 230 21.33 -11.44 -24.80
C ALA A 230 20.71 -12.80 -25.12
N GLY A 231 19.44 -12.83 -25.48
CA GLY A 231 18.72 -14.07 -25.80
C GLY A 231 18.37 -14.95 -24.60
N PHE A 232 18.41 -14.40 -23.38
CA PHE A 232 18.06 -15.15 -22.18
C PHE A 232 16.63 -15.71 -22.25
N ASP A 233 16.46 -16.98 -21.85
CA ASP A 233 15.17 -17.64 -21.79
C ASP A 233 14.31 -17.09 -20.63
N THR A 234 13.41 -16.18 -20.95
CA THR A 234 12.50 -15.56 -19.97
C THR A 234 11.40 -16.47 -19.44
N SER A 235 11.20 -17.67 -20.04
CA SER A 235 10.27 -18.66 -19.50
C SER A 235 10.71 -19.21 -18.13
N LEU A 236 11.97 -19.01 -17.77
CA LEU A 236 12.53 -19.34 -16.46
C LEU A 236 12.08 -18.37 -15.36
N ALA A 237 11.50 -17.23 -15.71
CA ALA A 237 11.00 -16.26 -14.75
C ALA A 237 9.78 -16.79 -13.98
N GLY A 238 9.57 -16.19 -12.82
CA GLY A 238 8.45 -16.48 -11.95
C GLY A 238 8.89 -16.68 -10.50
N ARG A 239 8.33 -15.92 -9.61
CA ARG A 239 8.66 -15.83 -8.17
C ARG A 239 8.73 -17.18 -7.45
N ARG A 240 8.09 -18.22 -7.96
CA ARG A 240 8.09 -19.58 -7.40
C ARG A 240 9.11 -20.50 -8.04
N ASN A 241 9.71 -20.13 -9.19
CA ASN A 241 10.63 -20.95 -9.97
C ASN A 241 12.07 -20.82 -9.46
N ARG A 242 12.31 -21.28 -8.23
CA ARG A 242 13.60 -21.17 -7.57
C ARG A 242 14.63 -22.12 -8.17
N ARG A 243 15.88 -21.64 -8.28
CA ARG A 243 17.03 -22.39 -8.76
C ARG A 243 18.25 -22.04 -7.92
N ALA A 244 19.20 -22.99 -7.85
CA ALA A 244 20.48 -22.76 -7.19
C ALA A 244 21.25 -21.62 -7.87
N MET A 245 22.05 -20.89 -7.10
CA MET A 245 22.88 -19.78 -7.60
C MET A 245 23.82 -20.23 -8.74
N SER A 246 24.40 -21.44 -8.65
CA SER A 246 25.19 -22.04 -9.70
C SER A 246 24.46 -22.17 -11.05
N SER A 247 23.14 -22.43 -11.01
CA SER A 247 22.31 -22.50 -12.21
C SER A 247 22.16 -21.15 -12.90
N TRP A 248 22.05 -20.06 -12.16
CA TRP A 248 22.00 -18.70 -12.69
C TRP A 248 23.36 -18.26 -13.25
N ILE A 249 24.43 -18.55 -12.53
CA ILE A 249 25.85 -18.30 -12.98
C ILE A 249 26.13 -19.02 -14.30
N ALA A 250 25.78 -20.31 -14.40
CA ALA A 250 25.99 -21.10 -15.62
C ALA A 250 25.22 -20.56 -16.83
N ARG A 251 24.17 -19.77 -16.61
CA ARG A 251 23.37 -19.09 -17.65
C ARG A 251 23.88 -17.68 -17.97
N GLY A 252 24.98 -17.26 -17.38
CA GLY A 252 25.58 -15.96 -17.64
C GLY A 252 24.90 -14.78 -16.95
N VAL A 253 24.03 -15.04 -15.95
CA VAL A 253 23.42 -13.97 -15.14
C VAL A 253 24.50 -13.34 -14.24
N LYS A 254 24.52 -12.02 -14.16
CA LYS A 254 25.44 -11.21 -13.35
C LYS A 254 24.69 -10.24 -12.47
N LEU A 255 25.33 -9.65 -11.49
CA LEU A 255 24.77 -8.47 -10.81
C LEU A 255 24.57 -7.32 -11.82
N ALA A 256 23.63 -6.43 -11.57
CA ALA A 256 23.32 -5.32 -12.48
C ALA A 256 24.50 -4.33 -12.67
N ASP A 257 25.46 -4.31 -11.75
CA ASP A 257 26.70 -3.55 -11.87
C ASP A 257 27.79 -4.25 -12.71
N GLY A 258 27.47 -5.44 -13.25
CA GLY A 258 28.39 -6.27 -14.00
C GLY A 258 29.22 -7.22 -13.12
N GLY A 259 29.12 -7.14 -11.79
CA GLY A 259 29.78 -8.01 -10.85
C GLY A 259 29.30 -9.47 -10.92
N ALA A 260 30.13 -10.38 -10.39
CA ALA A 260 29.78 -11.79 -10.29
C ALA A 260 28.69 -12.02 -9.26
N LEU A 261 27.74 -12.94 -9.55
CA LEU A 261 26.83 -13.43 -8.55
C LEU A 261 27.55 -14.13 -7.40
N PRO A 262 26.99 -14.13 -6.16
CA PRO A 262 27.50 -14.95 -5.07
C PRO A 262 27.62 -16.42 -5.50
N ALA A 263 28.80 -17.04 -5.30
CA ALA A 263 29.04 -18.41 -5.73
C ALA A 263 28.18 -19.44 -4.98
N SER A 264 27.74 -19.10 -3.79
CA SER A 264 26.87 -19.92 -2.94
C SER A 264 25.76 -19.07 -2.32
N GLY A 265 24.74 -19.72 -1.76
CA GLY A 265 23.63 -19.07 -1.11
C GLY A 265 22.31 -19.79 -1.37
N PRO A 266 21.20 -19.28 -0.80
CA PRO A 266 19.90 -19.89 -0.98
C PRO A 266 19.42 -19.81 -2.44
N ASP A 267 18.59 -20.77 -2.82
CA ASP A 267 17.93 -20.77 -4.12
C ASP A 267 17.12 -19.48 -4.35
N ARG A 268 17.23 -18.93 -5.56
CA ARG A 268 16.57 -17.71 -5.97
C ARG A 268 15.69 -17.91 -7.20
N ALA A 269 14.68 -17.09 -7.32
CA ALA A 269 13.78 -17.05 -8.47
C ALA A 269 14.01 -15.77 -9.27
N LEU A 270 13.90 -15.85 -10.60
CA LEU A 270 13.97 -14.68 -11.47
C LEU A 270 12.63 -13.96 -11.50
N LEU A 271 12.64 -12.68 -11.21
CA LEU A 271 11.50 -11.78 -11.31
C LEU A 271 11.72 -10.76 -12.44
N LEU A 272 10.77 -10.62 -13.35
CA LEU A 272 10.78 -9.68 -14.47
C LEU A 272 9.51 -8.82 -14.45
N PRO A 273 9.42 -7.82 -13.56
CA PRO A 273 8.16 -7.10 -13.31
C PRO A 273 7.69 -6.22 -14.48
N ALA A 274 8.60 -5.90 -15.41
CA ALA A 274 8.30 -5.18 -16.66
C ALA A 274 8.73 -5.96 -17.90
N GLY A 275 8.81 -7.30 -17.80
CA GLY A 275 9.33 -8.16 -18.87
C GLY A 275 10.85 -8.04 -19.09
N ALA A 276 11.33 -8.57 -20.20
CA ALA A 276 12.76 -8.63 -20.50
C ALA A 276 13.44 -7.27 -20.78
N ALA A 277 12.64 -6.24 -21.08
CA ALA A 277 13.14 -4.91 -21.40
C ALA A 277 13.38 -4.03 -20.16
N GLY A 278 12.94 -4.46 -18.99
CA GLY A 278 13.08 -3.73 -17.73
C GLY A 278 14.08 -4.39 -16.78
N PRO A 279 14.17 -3.84 -15.55
CA PRO A 279 14.98 -4.41 -14.48
C PRO A 279 14.63 -5.87 -14.19
N ALA A 280 15.63 -6.69 -13.96
CA ALA A 280 15.52 -8.09 -13.58
C ALA A 280 16.05 -8.29 -12.16
N PHE A 281 15.42 -9.19 -11.40
CA PHE A 281 15.80 -9.43 -10.01
C PHE A 281 15.91 -10.92 -9.72
N LEU A 282 16.91 -11.32 -8.96
CA LEU A 282 16.92 -12.64 -8.30
C LEU A 282 16.40 -12.50 -6.89
N VAL A 283 15.19 -13.00 -6.65
CA VAL A 283 14.46 -12.84 -5.38
C VAL A 283 14.53 -14.11 -4.52
N GLY A 284 14.64 -13.93 -3.23
CA GLY A 284 14.76 -14.98 -2.24
C GLY A 284 13.50 -15.26 -1.44
N ARG A 285 13.69 -15.94 -0.30
CA ARG A 285 12.59 -16.25 0.62
C ARG A 285 12.02 -15.00 1.24
N ASN A 286 12.86 -14.06 1.69
CA ASN A 286 12.41 -12.84 2.35
C ASN A 286 11.55 -11.96 1.45
N PHE A 287 11.80 -11.94 0.12
CA PHE A 287 10.89 -11.30 -0.82
C PHE A 287 9.48 -11.91 -0.79
N ASN A 288 9.38 -13.25 -0.71
CA ASN A 288 8.08 -13.91 -0.62
C ASN A 288 7.37 -13.66 0.72
N VAL A 289 8.12 -13.42 1.79
CA VAL A 289 7.55 -13.03 3.09
C VAL A 289 6.98 -11.61 3.00
N ILE A 290 7.69 -10.67 2.40
CA ILE A 290 7.17 -9.32 2.15
C ILE A 290 5.94 -9.38 1.22
N TYR A 291 6.02 -10.18 0.14
CA TYR A 291 4.89 -10.39 -0.77
C TYR A 291 3.63 -10.87 -0.05
N ALA A 292 3.75 -11.70 0.98
CA ALA A 292 2.60 -12.24 1.71
C ALA A 292 1.81 -11.16 2.48
N TYR A 293 2.37 -9.96 2.66
CA TYR A 293 1.69 -8.86 3.32
C TYR A 293 0.52 -8.31 2.49
N ASN A 294 0.70 -8.14 1.18
CA ASN A 294 -0.34 -7.61 0.27
C ASN A 294 -0.49 -8.41 -1.06
N ALA A 295 0.12 -9.55 -1.19
CA ALA A 295 0.03 -10.46 -2.33
C ALA A 295 0.27 -9.82 -3.73
N ALA A 296 1.01 -8.71 -3.81
CA ALA A 296 1.40 -8.03 -5.05
C ALA A 296 2.93 -7.94 -5.20
N GLU A 297 3.46 -8.23 -6.40
CA GLU A 297 4.91 -8.18 -6.66
C GLU A 297 5.44 -6.75 -6.66
N SER A 298 4.64 -5.77 -7.15
CA SER A 298 4.94 -4.35 -7.10
C SER A 298 5.09 -3.83 -5.67
N TYR A 299 4.19 -4.25 -4.78
CA TYR A 299 4.24 -3.93 -3.35
C TYR A 299 5.50 -4.52 -2.70
N ALA A 300 5.77 -5.81 -2.92
CA ALA A 300 6.94 -6.44 -2.35
C ALA A 300 8.25 -5.78 -2.82
N LEU A 301 8.32 -5.42 -4.11
CA LEU A 301 9.49 -4.74 -4.67
C LEU A 301 9.64 -3.31 -4.13
N ALA A 302 8.55 -2.59 -3.89
CA ALA A 302 8.59 -1.25 -3.29
C ALA A 302 9.20 -1.29 -1.87
N ILE A 303 8.74 -2.22 -1.02
CA ILE A 303 9.30 -2.40 0.33
C ILE A 303 10.77 -2.86 0.25
N ALA A 304 11.08 -3.83 -0.59
CA ALA A 304 12.42 -4.35 -0.79
C ALA A 304 13.40 -3.24 -1.22
N HIS A 305 13.00 -2.45 -2.21
CA HIS A 305 13.79 -1.32 -2.70
C HIS A 305 13.92 -0.22 -1.65
N LEU A 306 12.81 0.18 -1.02
CA LEU A 306 12.86 1.18 0.07
C LEU A 306 13.79 0.72 1.20
N SER A 307 13.74 -0.56 1.59
CA SER A 307 14.62 -1.07 2.64
C SER A 307 16.11 -0.96 2.26
N ASP A 308 16.46 -1.20 0.98
CA ASP A 308 17.84 -1.02 0.49
C ASP A 308 18.22 0.46 0.47
N ARG A 309 17.33 1.35 0.02
CA ARG A 309 17.56 2.80 0.06
C ARG A 309 17.80 3.31 1.48
N LEU A 310 17.08 2.80 2.45
CA LEU A 310 17.25 3.12 3.88
C LEU A 310 18.61 2.67 4.42
N ARG A 311 19.16 1.56 3.91
CA ARG A 311 20.54 1.09 4.23
C ARG A 311 21.64 1.84 3.48
N GLY A 312 21.29 2.85 2.66
CA GLY A 312 22.26 3.60 1.86
C GLY A 312 22.46 3.07 0.44
N GLY A 313 21.67 2.09 0.03
CA GLY A 313 21.65 1.62 -1.37
C GLY A 313 21.17 2.70 -2.35
N GLY A 314 21.56 2.57 -3.62
CA GLY A 314 21.16 3.46 -4.71
C GLY A 314 19.83 3.08 -5.36
N GLU A 315 19.51 3.81 -6.44
CA GLU A 315 18.41 3.48 -7.36
C GLU A 315 18.73 2.18 -8.14
N PHE A 316 17.71 1.59 -8.76
CA PHE A 316 17.93 0.51 -9.72
C PHE A 316 18.76 1.00 -10.90
N ARG A 317 19.67 0.14 -11.38
CA ARG A 317 20.63 0.46 -12.44
C ARG A 317 20.01 0.39 -13.83
N VAL A 318 19.12 -0.57 -14.02
CA VAL A 318 18.42 -0.74 -15.30
C VAL A 318 17.17 0.15 -15.30
N SER A 319 17.05 1.01 -16.31
CA SER A 319 15.90 1.88 -16.46
C SER A 319 14.61 1.09 -16.74
N TRP A 320 13.49 1.57 -16.24
CA TRP A 320 12.19 1.03 -16.59
C TRP A 320 11.87 1.30 -18.06
N PRO A 321 11.18 0.38 -18.76
CA PRO A 321 10.87 0.52 -20.17
C PRO A 321 9.69 1.50 -20.38
N THR A 322 9.91 2.75 -20.03
CA THR A 322 8.94 3.84 -20.19
C THR A 322 9.66 5.12 -20.59
N ASP A 323 9.02 5.91 -21.42
CA ASP A 323 9.42 7.27 -21.79
C ASP A 323 8.59 8.33 -21.05
N ASP A 324 7.67 7.90 -20.18
CA ASP A 324 6.81 8.74 -19.35
C ASP A 324 6.72 8.16 -17.92
N PRO A 325 7.73 8.40 -17.07
CA PRO A 325 7.74 7.86 -15.72
C PRO A 325 6.66 8.49 -14.83
N GLY A 326 6.32 7.79 -13.76
CA GLY A 326 5.45 8.29 -12.68
C GLY A 326 6.11 9.43 -11.88
N LEU A 327 5.31 10.06 -11.04
CA LEU A 327 5.75 11.18 -10.21
C LEU A 327 6.06 10.75 -8.77
N SER A 328 7.13 11.31 -8.20
CA SER A 328 7.39 11.32 -6.77
C SER A 328 6.26 12.05 -6.01
N ARG A 329 6.21 11.94 -4.67
CA ARG A 329 5.26 12.72 -3.85
C ARG A 329 5.39 14.23 -4.09
N ALA A 330 6.60 14.74 -4.18
CA ALA A 330 6.85 16.15 -4.49
C ALA A 330 6.28 16.52 -5.86
N GLY A 331 6.53 15.73 -6.90
CA GLY A 331 5.97 15.94 -8.24
C GLY A 331 4.43 15.85 -8.27
N ARG A 332 3.84 14.96 -7.47
CA ARG A 332 2.38 14.85 -7.33
C ARG A 332 1.78 16.08 -6.65
N ARG A 333 2.41 16.59 -5.59
CA ARG A 333 1.98 17.86 -4.96
C ARG A 333 2.07 19.03 -5.92
N GLU A 334 3.12 19.09 -6.72
CA GLU A 334 3.25 20.13 -7.74
C GLU A 334 2.15 20.01 -8.81
N LEU A 335 1.89 18.80 -9.32
CA LEU A 335 0.80 18.54 -10.24
C LEU A 335 -0.55 19.00 -9.65
N GLN A 336 -0.83 18.65 -8.39
CA GLN A 336 -2.05 19.07 -7.70
C GLN A 336 -2.15 20.60 -7.59
N LYS A 337 -1.06 21.30 -7.25
CA LYS A 337 -1.04 22.78 -7.24
C LYS A 337 -1.37 23.38 -8.61
N LEU A 338 -0.85 22.80 -9.70
CA LEU A 338 -1.17 23.24 -11.05
C LEU A 338 -2.63 22.98 -11.39
N LEU A 339 -3.19 21.81 -11.03
CA LEU A 339 -4.61 21.51 -11.22
C LEU A 339 -5.52 22.48 -10.45
N ILE A 340 -5.17 22.83 -9.21
CA ILE A 340 -5.89 23.85 -8.42
C ILE A 340 -5.83 25.20 -9.10
N ALA A 341 -4.66 25.60 -9.62
CA ALA A 341 -4.49 26.83 -10.37
C ALA A 341 -5.31 26.86 -11.69
N CYS A 342 -5.57 25.69 -12.30
CA CYS A 342 -6.48 25.52 -13.42
C CYS A 342 -7.97 25.53 -13.02
N GLY A 343 -8.29 25.70 -11.73
CA GLY A 343 -9.67 25.82 -11.22
C GLY A 343 -10.33 24.49 -10.82
N HIS A 344 -9.55 23.42 -10.67
CA HIS A 344 -10.11 22.13 -10.19
C HIS A 344 -10.23 22.09 -8.67
N ASP A 345 -11.40 21.72 -8.17
CA ASP A 345 -11.62 21.42 -6.73
C ASP A 345 -11.20 19.99 -6.41
N ILE A 346 -9.94 19.82 -6.07
CA ILE A 346 -9.37 18.50 -5.71
C ILE A 346 -8.99 18.40 -4.21
N GLY A 347 -9.25 19.45 -3.43
CA GLY A 347 -8.79 19.57 -2.05
C GLY A 347 -7.34 20.04 -1.96
N GLU A 348 -6.63 19.61 -0.93
CA GLU A 348 -5.24 20.00 -0.70
C GLU A 348 -4.25 19.28 -1.62
N ALA A 349 -3.10 19.91 -1.86
CA ALA A 349 -1.99 19.31 -2.60
C ALA A 349 -1.15 18.43 -1.67
N ASP A 350 -1.66 17.28 -1.31
CA ASP A 350 -1.10 16.32 -0.35
C ASP A 350 -0.12 15.28 -0.96
N GLY A 351 -0.09 15.20 -2.30
CA GLY A 351 0.69 14.22 -3.06
C GLY A 351 -0.02 12.88 -3.24
N MET A 352 -1.28 12.75 -2.78
CA MET A 352 -2.09 11.55 -2.97
C MET A 352 -3.03 11.70 -4.16
N ILE A 353 -2.93 10.80 -5.14
CA ILE A 353 -3.75 10.85 -6.35
C ILE A 353 -5.06 10.10 -6.10
N GLY A 354 -6.01 10.79 -5.48
CA GLY A 354 -7.37 10.32 -5.25
C GLY A 354 -8.27 10.40 -6.50
N GLU A 355 -9.54 10.04 -6.35
CA GLU A 355 -10.50 10.04 -7.46
C GLU A 355 -10.73 11.45 -8.04
N ARG A 356 -10.88 12.47 -7.18
CA ARG A 356 -11.04 13.87 -7.62
C ARG A 356 -9.84 14.34 -8.44
N THR A 357 -8.63 14.03 -7.97
CA THR A 357 -7.39 14.36 -8.67
C THR A 357 -7.32 13.64 -10.02
N ARG A 358 -7.65 12.35 -10.09
CA ARG A 358 -7.67 11.59 -11.36
C ARG A 358 -8.67 12.18 -12.37
N LYS A 359 -9.86 12.55 -11.92
CA LYS A 359 -10.87 13.20 -12.78
C LYS A 359 -10.38 14.56 -13.28
N ALA A 360 -9.71 15.36 -12.45
CA ALA A 360 -9.10 16.62 -12.86
C ALA A 360 -7.98 16.40 -13.89
N ILE A 361 -7.09 15.43 -13.63
CA ILE A 361 -6.04 15.03 -14.59
C ILE A 361 -6.64 14.67 -15.94
N ALA A 362 -7.68 13.82 -15.99
CA ALA A 362 -8.32 13.40 -17.23
C ALA A 362 -8.91 14.58 -18.01
N LYS A 363 -9.47 15.58 -17.34
CA LYS A 363 -9.96 16.82 -17.95
C LYS A 363 -8.82 17.62 -18.59
N GLU A 364 -7.71 17.81 -17.87
CA GLU A 364 -6.56 18.52 -18.40
C GLU A 364 -5.89 17.77 -19.57
N GLN A 365 -5.81 16.43 -19.47
CA GLN A 365 -5.32 15.61 -20.58
C GLN A 365 -6.17 15.82 -21.84
N THR A 366 -7.51 15.87 -21.69
CA THR A 366 -8.42 16.16 -22.80
C THR A 366 -8.18 17.57 -23.36
N ALA A 367 -8.05 18.58 -22.50
CA ALA A 367 -7.79 19.98 -22.93
C ALA A 367 -6.46 20.11 -23.68
N LEU A 368 -5.47 19.30 -23.32
CA LEU A 368 -4.16 19.22 -23.98
C LEU A 368 -4.15 18.30 -25.21
N GLY A 369 -5.30 17.77 -25.65
CA GLY A 369 -5.38 16.85 -26.80
C GLY A 369 -4.71 15.50 -26.55
N ARG A 370 -4.59 15.06 -25.28
CA ARG A 370 -3.96 13.80 -24.87
C ARG A 370 -5.02 12.75 -24.51
N LYS A 371 -4.60 11.49 -24.43
CA LYS A 371 -5.45 10.42 -23.90
C LYS A 371 -5.81 10.71 -22.45
N ALA A 372 -7.11 10.76 -22.16
CA ALA A 372 -7.65 11.02 -20.82
C ALA A 372 -7.68 9.73 -19.97
N ASP A 373 -6.53 9.31 -19.48
CA ASP A 373 -6.40 8.11 -18.63
C ASP A 373 -6.29 8.41 -17.13
N GLY A 374 -6.25 9.68 -16.75
CA GLY A 374 -6.16 10.13 -15.36
C GLY A 374 -4.82 9.82 -14.68
N ARG A 375 -3.79 9.45 -15.45
CA ARG A 375 -2.47 9.10 -14.95
C ARG A 375 -1.64 10.34 -14.60
N ALA A 376 -1.12 10.39 -13.39
CA ALA A 376 -0.17 11.42 -12.94
C ALA A 376 1.23 11.05 -13.43
N SER A 377 1.67 11.67 -14.53
CA SER A 377 2.94 11.36 -15.19
C SER A 377 3.84 12.58 -15.39
N GLN A 378 5.12 12.32 -15.64
CA GLN A 378 6.12 13.35 -15.85
C GLN A 378 5.76 14.24 -17.06
N ARG A 379 5.33 13.63 -18.15
CA ARG A 379 4.92 14.36 -19.36
C ARG A 379 3.71 15.27 -19.16
N LEU A 380 2.77 14.85 -18.29
CA LEU A 380 1.62 15.69 -17.93
C LEU A 380 2.07 16.88 -17.09
N LEU A 381 2.91 16.66 -16.10
CA LEU A 381 3.46 17.72 -15.24
C LEU A 381 4.18 18.78 -16.08
N GLU A 382 5.05 18.35 -16.99
CA GLU A 382 5.77 19.24 -17.90
C GLU A 382 4.82 20.05 -18.83
N ALA A 383 3.78 19.39 -19.35
CA ALA A 383 2.79 20.06 -20.19
C ALA A 383 2.01 21.13 -19.42
N LEU A 384 1.60 20.86 -18.19
CA LEU A 384 0.91 21.85 -17.36
C LEU A 384 1.82 22.99 -16.91
N ARG A 385 3.10 22.73 -16.63
CA ARG A 385 4.11 23.79 -16.38
C ARG A 385 4.22 24.72 -17.60
N ALA A 386 4.31 24.17 -18.79
CA ALA A 386 4.40 24.94 -20.03
C ALA A 386 3.13 25.77 -20.26
N ALA A 387 1.95 25.20 -20.08
CA ALA A 387 0.66 25.90 -20.22
C ALA A 387 0.49 27.03 -19.17
N GLY A 388 0.83 26.78 -17.90
CA GLY A 388 0.79 27.78 -16.84
C GLY A 388 1.80 28.91 -17.04
N GLY A 389 2.95 28.63 -17.62
CA GLY A 389 3.94 29.63 -18.02
C GLY A 389 3.44 30.57 -19.14
N VAL A 390 2.66 30.05 -20.08
CA VAL A 390 2.06 30.84 -21.17
C VAL A 390 0.96 31.77 -20.63
N SER A 391 0.08 31.29 -19.78
CA SER A 391 -1.00 32.10 -19.17
C SER A 391 -0.45 33.23 -18.28
N ALA A 392 0.63 33.01 -17.56
CA ALA A 392 1.32 34.06 -16.78
C ALA A 392 2.02 35.08 -17.66
N GLY A 393 2.46 34.69 -18.85
CA GLY A 393 3.07 35.57 -19.85
C GLY A 393 2.03 36.47 -20.59
N GLU A 394 0.85 35.92 -20.88
CA GLU A 394 -0.23 36.68 -21.52
C GLU A 394 -0.92 37.66 -20.58
N ALA A 395 -1.06 37.32 -19.28
CA ALA A 395 -1.58 38.24 -18.28
C ALA A 395 -0.68 39.48 -18.05
N ARG A 396 0.61 39.38 -18.40
CA ARG A 396 1.57 40.49 -18.30
C ARG A 396 1.62 41.35 -19.59
N ARG A 397 0.92 41.00 -20.69
CA ARG A 397 0.89 41.70 -21.95
C ARG A 397 -0.43 42.39 -22.27
N LYS A 398 -1.26 42.72 -21.25
CA LYS A 398 -2.33 43.70 -21.52
C LYS A 398 -1.70 45.09 -21.60
N PRO A 399 -1.77 45.77 -22.76
CA PRO A 399 -1.30 47.13 -22.85
C PRO A 399 -2.24 48.03 -22.04
N GLU A 400 -1.65 48.90 -21.23
CA GLU A 400 -2.35 50.06 -20.70
C GLU A 400 -2.79 50.90 -21.89
N SER A 401 -4.09 51.05 -22.08
CA SER A 401 -4.69 52.03 -22.97
C SER A 401 -5.48 53.06 -22.18
#